data_de5e7a1ed66bfa61952bf2c9917ea592
#
_entry.id   de5e7a1ed66bfa61952bf2c9917ea592
#
_cell.length_a   1.000
_cell.length_b   1.000
_cell.length_c   1.000
_cell.angle_alpha   90.00
_cell.angle_beta   90.00
_cell.angle_gamma   90.00
#
_symmetry.space_group_name_H-M   'P 1'
#
loop_
_entity.id
_entity.type
_entity.pdbx_description
1 polymer ?
#
loop_
_entity_poly.entity_id
_entity_poly.type
_entity_poly.pdbx_seq_one_letter_code
_entity_poly.pdbx_strand_id
1 'polypeptide(L)'
;MKKTIYILSVLLGMVTVTEPQTAIDLRKQDIVDGVSVENLNMERNGGYIAIDMLWDLSGLDVDANRAVLLTPWLVNGSDSLDLQSVGVYGRRRYYFYVRNGESMLSGKNEKSYKVSEKPDTIEYHNMVPYAEWMNGSVLSLRRSDYGCCNTLLAERNGTLGRHTEAFFPKLVYVHPQGQIEKRDSLEGSAFIDFPVDQTVIYPDYRRNTAELGKIQSSIDSVRSDMDITIISVWLKGYASPESPYAHNKELAIGRTAALKKHIQQLYQFEGDVII
;
A
#
# COMPACT_ATOMS: atom_id res chain seq x y z
N MET A 1 14.45 -29.64 42.58
CA MET A 1 14.65 -29.27 41.17
C MET A 1 13.36 -28.71 40.63
N LYS A 2 13.22 -27.35 40.59
CA LYS A 2 12.01 -26.69 40.06
C LYS A 2 12.22 -26.43 38.59
N LYS A 3 11.38 -27.04 37.73
CA LYS A 3 11.35 -26.79 36.29
C LYS A 3 10.47 -25.56 36.04
N THR A 4 11.07 -24.48 35.57
CA THR A 4 10.36 -23.27 35.13
C THR A 4 9.98 -23.46 33.66
N ILE A 5 8.67 -23.48 33.40
CA ILE A 5 8.12 -23.55 32.03
C ILE A 5 7.86 -22.10 31.61
N TYR A 6 8.56 -21.64 30.55
CA TYR A 6 8.25 -20.38 29.89
C TYR A 6 7.13 -20.60 28.85
N ILE A 7 5.97 -20.00 29.11
CA ILE A 7 4.88 -19.94 28.14
C ILE A 7 5.15 -18.73 27.24
N LEU A 8 5.47 -18.99 25.97
CA LEU A 8 5.59 -17.96 24.94
C LEU A 8 4.18 -17.60 24.45
N SER A 9 3.63 -16.49 24.92
CA SER A 9 2.37 -15.95 24.39
C SER A 9 2.61 -15.24 23.06
N VAL A 10 2.19 -15.88 21.97
CA VAL A 10 2.12 -15.25 20.65
C VAL A 10 0.93 -14.29 20.65
N LEU A 11 1.20 -13.00 20.71
CA LEU A 11 0.19 -11.97 20.48
C LEU A 11 -0.11 -11.94 18.97
N LEU A 12 -1.23 -12.57 18.59
CA LEU A 12 -1.81 -12.45 17.27
C LEU A 12 -2.43 -11.05 17.18
N GLY A 13 -1.73 -10.09 16.61
CA GLY A 13 -2.27 -8.78 16.29
C GLY A 13 -3.37 -8.93 15.24
N MET A 14 -4.64 -8.84 15.65
CA MET A 14 -5.74 -8.61 14.72
C MET A 14 -5.53 -7.23 14.10
N VAL A 15 -5.10 -7.19 12.84
CA VAL A 15 -5.22 -6.00 12.00
C VAL A 15 -6.71 -5.88 11.69
N THR A 16 -7.40 -5.01 12.44
CA THR A 16 -8.74 -4.56 12.05
C THR A 16 -8.54 -3.68 10.82
N VAL A 17 -8.92 -4.20 9.66
CA VAL A 17 -9.12 -3.38 8.47
C VAL A 17 -10.31 -2.48 8.80
N THR A 18 -10.04 -1.23 9.14
CA THR A 18 -11.06 -0.19 9.21
C THR A 18 -11.49 0.09 7.78
N GLU A 19 -12.70 -0.35 7.42
CA GLU A 19 -13.37 0.12 6.20
C GLU A 19 -13.37 1.65 6.20
N PRO A 20 -13.10 2.30 5.05
CA PRO A 20 -13.20 3.74 4.97
C PRO A 20 -14.66 4.15 5.26
N GLN A 21 -14.87 4.77 6.41
CA GLN A 21 -16.15 5.40 6.72
C GLN A 21 -16.36 6.60 5.82
N THR A 22 -16.96 6.40 4.66
CA THR A 22 -17.48 7.47 3.80
C THR A 22 -18.96 7.77 4.06
N ALA A 23 -19.58 7.08 5.00
CA ALA A 23 -20.93 7.42 5.44
C ALA A 23 -20.85 8.51 6.52
N ILE A 24 -21.02 9.77 6.11
CA ILE A 24 -21.42 10.81 7.05
C ILE A 24 -22.85 10.46 7.45
N ASP A 25 -23.03 10.02 8.72
CA ASP A 25 -24.34 9.84 9.32
C ASP A 25 -24.99 11.23 9.46
N LEU A 26 -25.59 11.69 8.36
CA LEU A 26 -26.40 12.90 8.34
C LEU A 26 -27.71 12.53 9.04
N ARG A 27 -27.73 12.68 10.37
CA ARG A 27 -29.02 12.79 11.08
C ARG A 27 -29.85 13.83 10.34
N LYS A 28 -31.13 13.56 10.16
CA LYS A 28 -32.11 14.46 9.50
C LYS A 28 -31.89 15.90 9.98
N GLN A 29 -31.07 16.66 9.24
CA GLN A 29 -30.76 18.06 9.49
C GLN A 29 -31.25 18.84 8.28
N ASP A 30 -32.03 19.90 8.52
CA ASP A 30 -32.41 20.81 7.45
C ASP A 30 -31.12 21.41 6.84
N ILE A 31 -30.84 21.06 5.61
CA ILE A 31 -29.70 21.58 4.87
C ILE A 31 -29.94 22.99 4.39
N VAL A 32 -31.15 23.21 3.85
CA VAL A 32 -31.73 24.52 3.52
C VAL A 32 -33.20 24.48 3.90
N ASP A 33 -33.77 25.59 4.24
CA ASP A 33 -35.12 25.70 4.81
C ASP A 33 -36.15 24.77 4.13
N GLY A 34 -36.72 23.86 4.88
CA GLY A 34 -37.72 22.90 4.43
C GLY A 34 -37.21 21.76 3.56
N VAL A 35 -35.90 21.58 3.44
CA VAL A 35 -35.28 20.49 2.69
C VAL A 35 -34.23 19.82 3.54
N SER A 36 -34.39 18.54 3.81
CA SER A 36 -33.37 17.70 4.41
C SER A 36 -32.89 16.63 3.43
N VAL A 37 -31.65 16.18 3.62
CA VAL A 37 -31.01 15.17 2.77
C VAL A 37 -30.51 14.03 3.64
N GLU A 38 -30.76 12.81 3.19
CA GLU A 38 -30.34 11.58 3.85
C GLU A 38 -29.62 10.67 2.85
N ASN A 39 -28.86 9.70 3.34
CA ASN A 39 -28.22 8.63 2.55
C ASN A 39 -27.36 9.16 1.39
N LEU A 40 -26.59 10.22 1.63
CA LEU A 40 -25.67 10.74 0.63
C LEU A 40 -24.56 9.72 0.35
N ASN A 41 -24.47 9.29 -0.90
CA ASN A 41 -23.37 8.47 -1.42
C ASN A 41 -22.76 9.17 -2.64
N MET A 42 -21.44 9.25 -2.69
CA MET A 42 -20.67 9.75 -3.82
C MET A 42 -19.58 8.76 -4.17
N GLU A 43 -19.71 8.09 -5.31
CA GLU A 43 -18.82 7.04 -5.73
C GLU A 43 -18.29 7.27 -7.14
N ARG A 44 -16.98 7.08 -7.31
CA ARG A 44 -16.36 7.09 -8.63
C ARG A 44 -16.45 5.71 -9.27
N ASN A 45 -17.10 5.63 -10.42
CA ASN A 45 -17.23 4.44 -11.24
C ASN A 45 -16.52 4.67 -12.59
N GLY A 46 -15.25 4.28 -12.67
CA GLY A 46 -14.45 4.49 -13.88
C GLY A 46 -14.27 5.98 -14.23
N GLY A 47 -14.78 6.40 -15.36
CA GLY A 47 -14.72 7.78 -15.85
C GLY A 47 -15.87 8.68 -15.39
N TYR A 48 -16.71 8.25 -14.46
CA TYR A 48 -17.88 8.98 -13.97
C TYR A 48 -17.90 9.01 -12.45
N ILE A 49 -18.56 10.03 -11.90
CA ILE A 49 -18.97 10.10 -10.49
C ILE A 49 -20.49 9.95 -10.41
N ALA A 50 -20.94 8.99 -9.61
CA ALA A 50 -22.35 8.81 -9.27
C ALA A 50 -22.62 9.50 -7.93
N ILE A 51 -23.75 10.21 -7.84
CA ILE A 51 -24.18 10.94 -6.66
C ILE A 51 -25.62 10.54 -6.39
N ASP A 52 -25.80 9.86 -5.27
CA ASP A 52 -27.07 9.33 -4.81
C ASP A 52 -27.44 9.95 -3.47
N MET A 53 -28.69 10.37 -3.31
CA MET A 53 -29.18 10.89 -2.05
C MET A 53 -30.71 10.87 -2.00
N LEU A 54 -31.25 10.88 -0.80
CA LEU A 54 -32.67 10.93 -0.55
C LEU A 54 -33.02 12.32 -0.03
N TRP A 55 -33.92 13.02 -0.72
CA TRP A 55 -34.40 14.36 -0.34
C TRP A 55 -35.74 14.26 0.34
N ASP A 56 -35.89 14.82 1.51
CA ASP A 56 -37.16 15.06 2.16
C ASP A 56 -37.59 16.51 1.90
N LEU A 57 -38.68 16.66 1.16
CA LEU A 57 -39.29 17.93 0.79
C LEU A 57 -40.61 18.17 1.55
N SER A 58 -40.94 17.35 2.56
CA SER A 58 -42.23 17.47 3.28
C SER A 58 -42.43 18.84 3.89
N GLY A 59 -41.34 19.48 4.37
CA GLY A 59 -41.32 20.81 4.92
C GLY A 59 -41.33 21.97 3.88
N LEU A 60 -41.26 21.63 2.57
CA LEU A 60 -41.16 22.66 1.53
C LEU A 60 -42.54 23.09 1.08
N ASP A 61 -42.93 24.32 1.40
CA ASP A 61 -44.14 25.00 0.88
C ASP A 61 -43.74 26.12 -0.10
N VAL A 62 -44.54 26.29 -1.14
CA VAL A 62 -44.30 27.27 -2.20
C VAL A 62 -45.59 27.99 -2.59
N ASP A 63 -45.61 29.29 -2.40
CA ASP A 63 -46.76 30.16 -2.78
C ASP A 63 -47.16 30.00 -4.24
N ALA A 64 -48.44 30.23 -4.54
CA ALA A 64 -49.03 29.98 -5.86
C ALA A 64 -48.29 30.65 -7.03
N ASN A 65 -47.68 31.82 -6.84
CA ASN A 65 -46.94 32.57 -7.87
C ASN A 65 -45.43 32.45 -7.77
N ARG A 66 -44.91 31.63 -6.85
CA ARG A 66 -43.50 31.45 -6.62
C ARG A 66 -42.98 30.10 -7.15
N ALA A 67 -41.70 29.99 -7.23
CA ALA A 67 -41.01 28.72 -7.50
C ALA A 67 -39.76 28.63 -6.63
N VAL A 68 -39.41 27.43 -6.25
CA VAL A 68 -38.17 27.09 -5.58
C VAL A 68 -37.38 26.17 -6.48
N LEU A 69 -36.11 26.52 -6.74
CA LEU A 69 -35.17 25.70 -7.48
C LEU A 69 -34.11 25.19 -6.53
N LEU A 70 -33.95 23.89 -6.49
CA LEU A 70 -32.93 23.18 -5.70
C LEU A 70 -31.89 22.65 -6.65
N THR A 71 -30.67 23.17 -6.56
CA THR A 71 -29.56 22.80 -7.43
C THR A 71 -28.39 22.28 -6.59
N PRO A 72 -28.13 20.97 -6.62
CA PRO A 72 -26.89 20.49 -6.07
C PRO A 72 -25.72 20.93 -6.96
N TRP A 73 -24.59 21.22 -6.37
CA TRP A 73 -23.40 21.62 -7.09
C TRP A 73 -22.13 21.16 -6.40
N LEU A 74 -21.15 20.74 -7.20
CA LEU A 74 -19.81 20.41 -6.74
C LEU A 74 -18.93 21.64 -6.85
N VAL A 75 -18.06 21.86 -5.87
CA VAL A 75 -17.10 22.97 -5.89
C VAL A 75 -15.76 22.55 -5.27
N ASN A 76 -14.67 22.97 -5.93
CA ASN A 76 -13.33 22.84 -5.41
C ASN A 76 -12.46 24.01 -5.94
N GLY A 77 -12.14 24.93 -5.04
CA GLY A 77 -11.42 26.16 -5.43
C GLY A 77 -12.21 27.02 -6.43
N SER A 78 -11.67 27.19 -7.63
CA SER A 78 -12.30 27.94 -8.74
C SER A 78 -13.24 27.10 -9.60
N ASP A 79 -13.12 25.77 -9.50
CA ASP A 79 -13.89 24.86 -10.35
C ASP A 79 -15.22 24.50 -9.70
N SER A 80 -16.27 24.48 -10.51
CA SER A 80 -17.61 24.14 -10.05
C SER A 80 -18.44 23.48 -11.15
N LEU A 81 -19.38 22.64 -10.75
CA LEU A 81 -20.32 21.97 -11.64
C LEU A 81 -21.70 21.93 -11.00
N ASP A 82 -22.68 22.58 -11.65
CA ASP A 82 -24.10 22.44 -11.29
C ASP A 82 -24.62 21.09 -11.79
N LEU A 83 -25.30 20.36 -10.91
CA LEU A 83 -25.93 19.08 -11.22
C LEU A 83 -27.38 19.27 -11.63
N GLN A 84 -28.11 18.17 -11.88
CA GLN A 84 -29.53 18.25 -12.25
C GLN A 84 -30.32 18.93 -11.15
N SER A 85 -31.06 19.97 -11.51
CA SER A 85 -31.90 20.73 -10.59
C SER A 85 -33.26 20.09 -10.40
N VAL A 86 -33.86 20.34 -9.23
CA VAL A 86 -35.24 19.99 -8.92
C VAL A 86 -36.02 21.29 -8.67
N GLY A 87 -37.02 21.53 -9.47
CA GLY A 87 -37.91 22.71 -9.37
C GLY A 87 -39.26 22.38 -8.73
N VAL A 88 -39.66 23.14 -7.71
CA VAL A 88 -41.00 23.06 -7.12
C VAL A 88 -41.71 24.36 -7.36
N TYR A 89 -42.85 24.28 -8.04
CA TYR A 89 -43.60 25.43 -8.54
C TYR A 89 -44.95 25.54 -7.86
N GLY A 90 -45.29 26.73 -7.42
CA GLY A 90 -46.62 27.05 -7.02
C GLY A 90 -47.62 26.91 -8.19
N ARG A 91 -48.88 26.65 -7.89
CA ARG A 91 -49.90 26.28 -8.89
C ARG A 91 -49.96 27.22 -10.09
N ARG A 92 -50.02 28.55 -9.88
CA ARG A 92 -50.13 29.53 -10.96
C ARG A 92 -48.89 29.61 -11.80
N ARG A 93 -47.72 29.52 -11.14
CA ARG A 93 -46.42 29.55 -11.78
C ARG A 93 -46.20 28.34 -12.67
N TYR A 94 -46.53 27.14 -12.19
CA TYR A 94 -46.47 25.91 -12.97
C TYR A 94 -47.27 25.98 -14.27
N TYR A 95 -48.54 26.37 -14.16
CA TYR A 95 -49.39 26.47 -15.35
C TYR A 95 -49.00 27.61 -16.30
N PHE A 96 -48.30 28.64 -15.84
CA PHE A 96 -47.73 29.65 -16.72
C PHE A 96 -46.76 29.03 -17.72
N TYR A 97 -45.79 28.27 -17.26
CA TYR A 97 -44.83 27.57 -18.14
C TYR A 97 -45.52 26.56 -19.05
N VAL A 98 -46.39 25.73 -18.51
CA VAL A 98 -47.08 24.71 -19.30
C VAL A 98 -47.92 25.32 -20.43
N ARG A 99 -48.61 26.42 -20.19
CA ARG A 99 -49.47 27.08 -21.21
C ARG A 99 -48.66 27.81 -22.26
N ASN A 100 -47.56 28.40 -21.89
CA ASN A 100 -46.77 29.19 -22.82
C ASN A 100 -45.76 28.34 -23.59
N GLY A 101 -45.62 27.05 -23.27
CA GLY A 101 -44.61 26.17 -23.88
C GLY A 101 -43.17 26.60 -23.57
N GLU A 102 -42.99 27.38 -22.51
CA GLU A 102 -41.67 27.86 -22.09
C GLU A 102 -40.92 26.78 -21.29
N SER A 103 -39.62 26.84 -21.37
CA SER A 103 -38.75 26.01 -20.52
C SER A 103 -38.87 26.45 -19.07
N MET A 104 -38.77 25.50 -18.14
CA MET A 104 -38.67 25.77 -16.71
C MET A 104 -37.39 26.56 -16.39
N LEU A 105 -37.19 26.98 -15.14
CA LEU A 105 -36.12 27.91 -14.72
C LEU A 105 -34.70 27.44 -15.07
N SER A 106 -34.42 26.14 -14.94
CA SER A 106 -33.13 25.54 -15.32
C SER A 106 -33.12 24.88 -16.69
N GLY A 107 -34.16 25.10 -17.50
CA GLY A 107 -34.22 24.52 -18.83
C GLY A 107 -34.44 23.01 -18.85
N LYS A 108 -33.77 22.32 -19.79
CA LYS A 108 -33.96 20.87 -20.01
C LYS A 108 -33.40 20.00 -18.91
N ASN A 109 -32.51 20.52 -18.05
CA ASN A 109 -31.83 19.75 -17.00
C ASN A 109 -32.54 19.85 -15.64
N GLU A 110 -33.85 20.08 -15.66
CA GLU A 110 -34.65 20.24 -14.46
C GLU A 110 -35.74 19.19 -14.36
N LYS A 111 -35.87 18.58 -13.17
CA LYS A 111 -37.02 17.75 -12.79
C LYS A 111 -38.00 18.63 -12.04
N SER A 112 -39.15 18.91 -12.66
CA SER A 112 -40.12 19.93 -12.17
C SER A 112 -41.37 19.31 -11.58
N TYR A 113 -41.81 19.85 -10.45
CA TYR A 113 -43.01 19.42 -9.73
C TYR A 113 -43.93 20.62 -9.46
N LYS A 114 -45.23 20.38 -9.55
CA LYS A 114 -46.21 21.29 -8.96
C LYS A 114 -46.27 21.03 -7.46
N VAL A 115 -46.32 22.06 -6.63
CA VAL A 115 -46.28 21.95 -5.17
C VAL A 115 -47.31 20.98 -4.59
N SER A 116 -48.54 20.91 -5.19
CA SER A 116 -49.57 19.98 -4.77
C SER A 116 -49.39 18.53 -5.23
N GLU A 117 -48.42 18.27 -6.07
CA GLU A 117 -48.12 16.96 -6.67
C GLU A 117 -46.67 16.53 -6.40
N LYS A 118 -45.91 17.34 -5.67
CA LYS A 118 -44.56 16.95 -5.27
C LYS A 118 -44.63 15.76 -4.31
N PRO A 119 -43.80 14.75 -4.47
CA PRO A 119 -43.66 13.72 -3.44
C PRO A 119 -42.97 14.31 -2.20
N ASP A 120 -43.25 13.77 -1.02
CA ASP A 120 -42.57 14.18 0.22
C ASP A 120 -41.12 13.79 0.19
N THR A 121 -40.79 12.68 -0.50
CA THR A 121 -39.42 12.19 -0.61
C THR A 121 -39.05 11.95 -2.07
N ILE A 122 -37.85 12.36 -2.46
CA ILE A 122 -37.31 12.17 -3.82
C ILE A 122 -36.00 11.41 -3.73
N GLU A 123 -35.89 10.29 -4.45
CA GLU A 123 -34.60 9.66 -4.75
C GLU A 123 -33.92 10.48 -5.85
N TYR A 124 -32.80 11.10 -5.48
CA TYR A 124 -31.99 11.87 -6.39
C TYR A 124 -30.81 11.01 -6.83
N HIS A 125 -30.69 10.81 -8.12
CA HIS A 125 -29.60 10.12 -8.76
C HIS A 125 -29.03 10.97 -9.88
N ASN A 126 -27.73 11.23 -9.87
CA ASN A 126 -27.05 11.95 -10.94
C ASN A 126 -25.69 11.31 -11.24
N MET A 127 -25.35 11.23 -12.52
CA MET A 127 -24.07 10.70 -12.97
C MET A 127 -23.44 11.70 -13.92
N VAL A 128 -22.24 12.16 -13.61
CA VAL A 128 -21.48 13.13 -14.42
C VAL A 128 -20.09 12.61 -14.75
N PRO A 129 -19.51 13.00 -15.91
CA PRO A 129 -18.12 12.67 -16.22
C PRO A 129 -17.19 13.19 -15.12
N TYR A 130 -16.29 12.31 -14.66
CA TYR A 130 -15.32 12.66 -13.63
C TYR A 130 -14.21 13.54 -14.18
N ALA A 131 -13.83 14.55 -13.42
CA ALA A 131 -12.66 15.38 -13.66
C ALA A 131 -11.80 15.41 -12.38
N GLU A 132 -10.48 15.50 -12.51
CA GLU A 132 -9.51 15.40 -11.39
C GLU A 132 -9.78 16.44 -10.27
N TRP A 133 -10.30 17.63 -10.61
CA TRP A 133 -10.66 18.64 -9.63
C TRP A 133 -11.79 18.22 -8.68
N MET A 134 -12.60 17.21 -9.08
CA MET A 134 -13.68 16.70 -8.25
C MET A 134 -13.20 15.93 -7.03
N ASN A 135 -11.93 15.46 -7.01
CA ASN A 135 -11.36 14.89 -5.81
C ASN A 135 -11.14 15.97 -4.75
N GLY A 136 -11.70 15.77 -3.56
CA GLY A 136 -11.72 16.76 -2.49
C GLY A 136 -12.79 17.84 -2.63
N SER A 137 -13.65 17.77 -3.68
CA SER A 137 -14.73 18.72 -3.87
C SER A 137 -15.79 18.64 -2.77
N VAL A 138 -16.44 19.76 -2.52
CA VAL A 138 -17.58 19.86 -1.61
C VAL A 138 -18.87 19.81 -2.43
N LEU A 139 -19.78 18.90 -2.07
CA LEU A 139 -21.14 18.90 -2.58
C LEU A 139 -22.00 19.80 -1.70
N SER A 140 -22.67 20.76 -2.30
CA SER A 140 -23.58 21.69 -1.65
C SER A 140 -24.92 21.72 -2.35
N LEU A 141 -25.96 22.12 -1.65
CA LEU A 141 -27.30 22.33 -2.19
C LEU A 141 -27.59 23.83 -2.18
N ARG A 142 -27.91 24.37 -3.35
CA ARG A 142 -28.38 25.75 -3.54
C ARG A 142 -29.88 25.76 -3.65
N ARG A 143 -30.55 26.49 -2.78
CA ARG A 143 -31.96 26.81 -2.86
C ARG A 143 -32.14 28.25 -3.39
N SER A 144 -32.79 28.40 -4.52
CA SER A 144 -33.12 29.69 -5.14
C SER A 144 -34.62 29.89 -5.17
N ASP A 145 -35.11 30.90 -4.48
CA ASP A 145 -36.53 31.26 -4.40
C ASP A 145 -36.83 32.32 -5.46
N TYR A 146 -37.78 32.03 -6.35
CA TYR A 146 -38.17 32.91 -7.44
C TYR A 146 -39.60 33.47 -7.26
N GLY A 147 -39.73 34.75 -7.51
CA GLY A 147 -41.03 35.45 -7.61
C GLY A 147 -41.64 35.39 -9.00
N CYS A 148 -42.59 36.29 -9.26
CA CYS A 148 -43.10 36.48 -10.62
C CYS A 148 -42.01 36.97 -11.57
N CYS A 149 -42.14 36.70 -12.88
CA CYS A 149 -41.22 37.16 -13.93
C CYS A 149 -39.77 36.72 -13.77
N ASN A 150 -39.51 35.55 -13.19
CA ASN A 150 -38.19 34.98 -12.95
C ASN A 150 -37.26 35.83 -12.04
N THR A 151 -37.82 36.70 -11.21
CA THR A 151 -37.07 37.52 -10.28
C THR A 151 -36.55 36.63 -9.13
N LEU A 152 -35.27 36.55 -8.94
CA LEU A 152 -34.64 35.89 -7.80
C LEU A 152 -34.94 36.71 -6.53
N LEU A 153 -35.57 36.07 -5.55
CA LEU A 153 -35.96 36.72 -4.29
C LEU A 153 -34.99 36.44 -3.16
N ALA A 154 -34.51 35.20 -3.09
CA ALA A 154 -33.57 34.77 -2.09
C ALA A 154 -32.74 33.59 -2.62
N GLU A 155 -31.49 33.47 -2.13
CA GLU A 155 -30.65 32.33 -2.38
C GLU A 155 -30.03 31.89 -1.06
N ARG A 156 -30.02 30.59 -0.82
CA ARG A 156 -29.39 29.94 0.35
C ARG A 156 -28.64 28.71 -0.07
N ASN A 157 -27.50 28.49 0.59
CA ASN A 157 -26.63 27.36 0.31
C ASN A 157 -26.43 26.53 1.59
N GLY A 158 -26.47 25.22 1.44
CA GLY A 158 -26.15 24.27 2.49
C GLY A 158 -25.14 23.25 2.02
N THR A 159 -24.18 22.89 2.86
CA THR A 159 -23.19 21.87 2.54
C THR A 159 -23.75 20.48 2.84
N LEU A 160 -23.65 19.56 1.87
CA LEU A 160 -24.11 18.19 1.99
C LEU A 160 -22.97 17.26 2.41
N GLY A 161 -21.80 17.36 1.79
CA GLY A 161 -20.68 16.48 2.07
C GLY A 161 -19.45 16.80 1.22
N ARG A 162 -18.43 16.00 1.36
CA ARG A 162 -17.18 16.11 0.58
C ARG A 162 -16.89 14.80 -0.14
N HIS A 163 -16.56 14.88 -1.41
CA HIS A 163 -16.07 13.73 -2.16
C HIS A 163 -14.57 13.57 -1.91
N THR A 164 -14.17 12.43 -1.41
CA THR A 164 -12.76 12.06 -1.27
C THR A 164 -12.56 10.67 -1.80
N GLU A 165 -11.67 10.52 -2.77
CA GLU A 165 -11.29 9.19 -3.22
C GLU A 165 -10.46 8.50 -2.15
N ALA A 166 -10.73 7.21 -1.92
CA ALA A 166 -9.88 6.40 -1.08
C ALA A 166 -8.48 6.32 -1.71
N PHE A 167 -7.47 6.71 -0.95
CA PHE A 167 -6.08 6.57 -1.39
C PHE A 167 -5.70 5.09 -1.40
N PHE A 168 -5.62 4.49 -2.57
CA PHE A 168 -5.01 3.17 -2.76
C PHE A 168 -3.54 3.36 -3.15
N PRO A 169 -2.59 3.16 -2.22
CA PRO A 169 -1.18 3.24 -2.58
C PRO A 169 -0.88 2.19 -3.64
N LYS A 170 -0.33 2.60 -4.79
CA LYS A 170 0.26 1.66 -5.75
C LYS A 170 1.50 1.07 -5.09
N LEU A 171 1.34 -0.07 -4.45
CA LEU A 171 2.48 -0.83 -3.96
C LEU A 171 3.22 -1.37 -5.18
N VAL A 172 4.38 -0.78 -5.46
CA VAL A 172 5.32 -1.37 -6.42
C VAL A 172 5.91 -2.59 -5.72
N TYR A 173 5.39 -3.75 -6.03
CA TYR A 173 5.94 -5.01 -5.55
C TYR A 173 7.26 -5.27 -6.28
N VAL A 174 8.36 -5.06 -5.58
CA VAL A 174 9.68 -5.48 -6.06
C VAL A 174 9.74 -6.99 -5.84
N HIS A 175 9.71 -7.76 -6.92
CA HIS A 175 9.99 -9.19 -6.83
C HIS A 175 11.44 -9.34 -6.39
N PRO A 176 11.72 -9.87 -5.18
CA PRO A 176 13.08 -10.17 -4.80
C PRO A 176 13.61 -11.22 -5.77
N GLN A 177 14.68 -10.90 -6.48
CA GLN A 177 15.40 -11.91 -7.26
C GLN A 177 16.16 -12.76 -6.25
N GLY A 178 15.74 -14.01 -6.10
CA GLY A 178 16.50 -14.98 -5.33
C GLY A 178 17.90 -15.14 -5.94
N GLN A 179 18.94 -15.14 -5.13
CA GLN A 179 20.26 -15.56 -5.59
C GLN A 179 20.14 -17.02 -6.04
N ILE A 180 20.44 -17.28 -7.31
CA ILE A 180 20.40 -18.61 -7.89
C ILE A 180 21.49 -19.50 -7.26
N GLU A 181 22.60 -18.88 -6.81
CA GLU A 181 23.69 -19.54 -6.11
C GLU A 181 24.00 -18.80 -4.81
N LYS A 182 24.00 -19.52 -3.71
CA LYS A 182 24.47 -19.04 -2.41
C LYS A 182 25.93 -19.46 -2.23
N ARG A 183 26.82 -18.50 -1.96
CA ARG A 183 28.23 -18.75 -1.66
C ARG A 183 28.49 -18.42 -0.21
N ASP A 184 28.98 -19.40 0.52
CA ASP A 184 29.41 -19.27 1.92
C ASP A 184 30.89 -19.65 2.07
N SER A 185 31.53 -19.21 3.14
CA SER A 185 32.90 -19.58 3.50
C SER A 185 32.94 -20.21 4.89
N LEU A 186 33.70 -21.30 5.02
CA LEU A 186 33.98 -21.91 6.28
C LEU A 186 35.48 -21.71 6.59
N GLU A 187 35.79 -21.14 7.75
CA GLU A 187 37.16 -20.91 8.19
C GLU A 187 37.52 -21.86 9.33
N GLY A 188 38.74 -22.36 9.30
CA GLY A 188 39.30 -23.21 10.35
C GLY A 188 40.79 -22.94 10.58
N SER A 189 41.29 -23.30 11.73
CA SER A 189 42.70 -23.19 12.06
C SER A 189 43.22 -24.50 12.66
N ALA A 190 44.47 -24.85 12.33
CA ALA A 190 45.16 -26.01 12.86
C ALA A 190 46.64 -25.70 13.10
N PHE A 191 47.22 -26.32 14.09
CA PHE A 191 48.62 -26.13 14.50
C PHE A 191 49.43 -27.39 14.20
N ILE A 192 50.02 -27.47 13.00
CA ILE A 192 50.83 -28.60 12.57
C ILE A 192 52.24 -28.44 13.10
N ASP A 193 52.69 -29.39 13.89
CA ASP A 193 54.06 -29.46 14.40
C ASP A 193 55.02 -30.02 13.34
N PHE A 194 56.12 -29.31 13.09
CA PHE A 194 57.23 -29.76 12.21
C PHE A 194 58.50 -29.91 13.00
N PRO A 195 59.35 -30.90 12.69
CA PRO A 195 60.71 -30.90 13.21
C PRO A 195 61.49 -29.65 12.80
N VAL A 196 62.53 -29.30 13.52
CA VAL A 196 63.37 -28.12 13.28
C VAL A 196 63.81 -28.09 11.81
N ASP A 197 63.68 -26.96 11.13
CA ASP A 197 64.10 -26.77 9.73
C ASP A 197 63.51 -27.76 8.71
N GLN A 198 62.34 -28.37 9.03
CA GLN A 198 61.73 -29.32 8.12
C GLN A 198 60.33 -28.78 7.65
N THR A 199 59.99 -29.24 6.45
CA THR A 199 58.68 -28.92 5.80
C THR A 199 57.84 -30.17 5.52
N VAL A 200 58.31 -31.35 6.01
CA VAL A 200 57.57 -32.62 5.84
C VAL A 200 56.62 -32.82 7.00
N ILE A 201 55.37 -33.18 6.68
CA ILE A 201 54.35 -33.52 7.67
C ILE A 201 54.49 -34.97 8.07
N TYR A 202 54.74 -35.20 9.37
CA TYR A 202 54.66 -36.50 9.98
C TYR A 202 53.38 -36.60 10.80
N PRO A 203 52.42 -37.44 10.40
CA PRO A 203 51.07 -37.48 11.06
C PRO A 203 51.18 -37.86 12.54
N ASP A 204 52.08 -38.72 12.90
CA ASP A 204 52.24 -39.20 14.28
C ASP A 204 53.21 -38.34 15.14
N TYR A 205 53.73 -37.25 14.58
CA TYR A 205 54.61 -36.34 15.30
C TYR A 205 53.83 -35.40 16.22
N ARG A 206 54.09 -35.47 17.52
CA ARG A 206 53.42 -34.66 18.56
C ARG A 206 51.89 -34.69 18.48
N ARG A 207 51.25 -33.57 18.13
CA ARG A 207 49.80 -33.42 18.10
C ARG A 207 49.22 -33.48 16.69
N ASN A 208 50.02 -33.80 15.70
CA ASN A 208 49.63 -33.72 14.30
C ASN A 208 48.41 -34.57 13.96
N THR A 209 48.27 -35.75 14.56
CA THR A 209 47.09 -36.60 14.35
C THR A 209 45.79 -35.84 14.69
N ALA A 210 45.75 -35.15 15.84
CA ALA A 210 44.57 -34.39 16.26
C ALA A 210 44.36 -33.15 15.41
N GLU A 211 45.41 -32.42 15.05
CA GLU A 211 45.32 -31.18 14.26
C GLU A 211 44.96 -31.45 12.79
N LEU A 212 45.51 -32.49 12.18
CA LEU A 212 45.10 -32.96 10.85
C LEU A 212 43.64 -33.44 10.85
N GLY A 213 43.24 -34.13 11.93
CA GLY A 213 41.83 -34.53 12.11
C GLY A 213 40.85 -33.35 12.13
N LYS A 214 41.22 -32.20 12.68
CA LYS A 214 40.39 -30.99 12.63
C LYS A 214 40.18 -30.50 11.18
N ILE A 215 41.27 -30.49 10.40
CA ILE A 215 41.19 -30.09 8.97
C ILE A 215 40.29 -31.06 8.21
N GLN A 216 40.49 -32.37 8.43
CA GLN A 216 39.68 -33.40 7.79
C GLN A 216 38.20 -33.23 8.17
N SER A 217 37.87 -33.09 9.45
CA SER A 217 36.50 -32.92 9.92
C SER A 217 35.84 -31.67 9.32
N SER A 218 36.58 -30.58 9.15
CA SER A 218 36.06 -29.36 8.53
C SER A 218 35.72 -29.57 7.04
N ILE A 219 36.57 -30.28 6.29
CA ILE A 219 36.31 -30.58 4.89
C ILE A 219 35.18 -31.60 4.75
N ASP A 220 35.16 -32.63 5.57
CA ASP A 220 34.18 -33.71 5.55
C ASP A 220 32.78 -33.19 5.91
N SER A 221 32.66 -32.23 6.83
CA SER A 221 31.41 -31.64 7.20
C SER A 221 30.71 -30.93 6.02
N VAL A 222 31.49 -30.28 5.15
CA VAL A 222 30.99 -29.62 3.94
C VAL A 222 30.74 -30.64 2.82
N ARG A 223 31.61 -31.61 2.67
CA ARG A 223 31.56 -32.63 1.61
C ARG A 223 30.43 -33.64 1.81
N SER A 224 29.98 -33.83 3.03
CA SER A 224 28.88 -34.75 3.35
C SER A 224 27.50 -34.20 2.95
N ASP A 225 27.39 -32.91 2.64
CA ASP A 225 26.15 -32.28 2.18
C ASP A 225 26.09 -32.33 0.65
N MET A 226 25.05 -32.98 0.12
CA MET A 226 24.87 -33.14 -1.31
C MET A 226 24.48 -31.83 -2.04
N ASP A 227 24.00 -30.83 -1.30
CA ASP A 227 23.61 -29.54 -1.85
C ASP A 227 24.79 -28.54 -1.88
N ILE A 228 25.95 -28.93 -1.36
CA ILE A 228 27.15 -28.08 -1.29
C ILE A 228 28.23 -28.57 -2.22
N THR A 229 28.80 -27.66 -3.01
CA THR A 229 29.97 -27.91 -3.82
C THR A 229 31.15 -27.07 -3.34
N ILE A 230 32.28 -27.69 -3.03
CA ILE A 230 33.53 -27.01 -2.66
C ILE A 230 34.11 -26.38 -3.93
N ILE A 231 34.12 -25.04 -4.00
CA ILE A 231 34.64 -24.29 -5.14
C ILE A 231 36.15 -24.05 -4.99
N SER A 232 36.60 -23.73 -3.77
CA SER A 232 38.01 -23.48 -3.49
C SER A 232 38.35 -23.73 -2.03
N VAL A 233 39.59 -24.16 -1.78
CA VAL A 233 40.19 -24.32 -0.45
C VAL A 233 41.45 -23.46 -0.37
N TRP A 234 41.40 -22.43 0.48
CA TRP A 234 42.53 -21.52 0.66
C TRP A 234 43.37 -21.95 1.85
N LEU A 235 44.69 -22.11 1.65
CA LEU A 235 45.62 -22.48 2.68
C LEU A 235 46.59 -21.32 2.95
N LYS A 236 46.69 -20.93 4.22
CA LYS A 236 47.62 -19.90 4.67
C LYS A 236 48.45 -20.43 5.84
N GLY A 237 49.74 -20.57 5.63
CA GLY A 237 50.65 -21.05 6.65
C GLY A 237 51.53 -19.95 7.24
N TYR A 238 51.95 -20.18 8.47
CA TYR A 238 52.84 -19.31 9.21
C TYR A 238 54.01 -20.14 9.80
N ALA A 239 55.16 -19.49 9.98
CA ALA A 239 56.30 -20.06 10.72
C ALA A 239 56.53 -19.27 12.01
N SER A 240 57.15 -19.90 13.00
CA SER A 240 57.56 -19.28 14.26
C SER A 240 58.56 -18.13 14.01
N PRO A 241 58.50 -17.00 14.73
CA PRO A 241 59.36 -15.85 14.50
C PRO A 241 60.78 -15.98 15.05
N GLU A 242 61.22 -17.16 15.41
CA GLU A 242 62.50 -17.41 16.07
C GLU A 242 63.70 -17.27 15.14
N SER A 243 63.52 -17.34 13.82
CA SER A 243 64.63 -17.27 12.83
C SER A 243 64.48 -15.98 11.97
N PRO A 244 65.53 -15.63 11.17
CA PRO A 244 65.41 -14.48 10.24
C PRO A 244 64.20 -14.59 9.32
N TYR A 245 63.58 -13.44 8.98
CA TYR A 245 62.35 -13.36 8.19
C TYR A 245 62.40 -14.15 6.87
N ALA A 246 63.51 -14.05 6.13
CA ALA A 246 63.67 -14.74 4.84
C ALA A 246 63.56 -16.27 5.02
N HIS A 247 64.24 -16.84 6.03
CA HIS A 247 64.21 -18.25 6.36
C HIS A 247 62.79 -18.70 6.82
N ASN A 248 62.16 -17.92 7.69
CA ASN A 248 60.81 -18.22 8.16
C ASN A 248 59.77 -18.15 7.02
N LYS A 249 59.96 -17.27 6.06
CA LYS A 249 59.13 -17.20 4.86
C LYS A 249 59.21 -18.46 4.01
N GLU A 250 60.43 -18.95 3.77
CA GLU A 250 60.67 -20.20 3.03
C GLU A 250 60.05 -21.41 3.75
N LEU A 251 60.22 -21.49 5.06
CA LEU A 251 59.62 -22.54 5.89
C LEU A 251 58.09 -22.48 5.84
N ALA A 252 57.50 -21.29 5.92
CA ALA A 252 56.03 -21.14 5.83
C ALA A 252 55.49 -21.59 4.47
N ILE A 253 56.17 -21.21 3.38
CA ILE A 253 55.79 -21.64 2.01
C ILE A 253 55.90 -23.16 1.88
N GLY A 254 57.04 -23.75 2.28
CA GLY A 254 57.24 -25.19 2.18
C GLY A 254 56.28 -26.01 3.03
N ARG A 255 55.95 -25.55 4.25
CA ARG A 255 54.99 -26.18 5.15
C ARG A 255 53.56 -26.09 4.60
N THR A 256 53.18 -24.94 4.01
CA THR A 256 51.88 -24.78 3.35
C THR A 256 51.78 -25.71 2.14
N ALA A 257 52.82 -25.78 1.32
CA ALA A 257 52.86 -26.69 0.18
C ALA A 257 52.76 -28.17 0.59
N ALA A 258 53.40 -28.57 1.71
CA ALA A 258 53.27 -29.92 2.25
C ALA A 258 51.83 -30.21 2.72
N LEU A 259 51.18 -29.26 3.36
CA LEU A 259 49.77 -29.38 3.75
C LEU A 259 48.87 -29.47 2.52
N LYS A 260 49.06 -28.61 1.51
CA LYS A 260 48.34 -28.68 0.21
C LYS A 260 48.44 -30.08 -0.38
N LYS A 261 49.66 -30.63 -0.48
CA LYS A 261 49.88 -31.99 -1.01
C LYS A 261 49.18 -33.06 -0.17
N HIS A 262 49.23 -32.94 1.16
CA HIS A 262 48.55 -33.88 2.06
C HIS A 262 47.01 -33.89 1.82
N ILE A 263 46.37 -32.70 1.72
CA ILE A 263 44.97 -32.60 1.47
C ILE A 263 44.60 -33.10 0.07
N GLN A 264 45.40 -32.80 -0.96
CA GLN A 264 45.20 -33.31 -2.33
C GLN A 264 45.24 -34.84 -2.38
N GLN A 265 46.12 -35.47 -1.62
CA GLN A 265 46.22 -36.94 -1.56
C GLN A 265 44.98 -37.58 -0.92
N LEU A 266 44.40 -36.90 0.08
CA LEU A 266 43.22 -37.42 0.79
C LEU A 266 41.90 -37.24 0.01
N TYR A 267 41.75 -36.13 -0.67
CA TYR A 267 40.43 -35.74 -1.19
C TYR A 267 40.30 -35.75 -2.72
N GLN A 268 41.40 -35.87 -3.46
CA GLN A 268 41.40 -35.93 -4.93
C GLN A 268 40.45 -34.90 -5.57
N PHE A 269 40.57 -33.64 -5.17
CA PHE A 269 39.77 -32.58 -5.77
C PHE A 269 40.03 -32.45 -7.27
N GLU A 270 38.96 -32.26 -8.06
CA GLU A 270 39.07 -31.99 -9.49
C GLU A 270 39.60 -30.58 -9.75
N GLY A 271 40.62 -30.42 -10.60
CA GLY A 271 41.23 -29.14 -10.95
C GLY A 271 42.01 -28.44 -9.84
N ASP A 272 42.23 -27.12 -10.00
CA ASP A 272 42.99 -26.27 -9.08
C ASP A 272 42.13 -25.73 -7.93
N VAL A 273 41.40 -26.60 -7.23
CA VAL A 273 40.53 -26.22 -6.11
C VAL A 273 41.34 -25.74 -4.90
N ILE A 274 42.55 -26.25 -4.68
CA ILE A 274 43.38 -25.87 -3.52
C ILE A 274 44.38 -24.79 -3.93
N ILE A 275 44.28 -23.63 -3.32
CA ILE A 275 45.06 -22.42 -3.58
C ILE A 275 46.06 -22.17 -2.43
#